data_69d051c2f8f02c5c60ad4746d4c97b5b
#
_entry.id   69d051c2f8f02c5c60ad4746d4c97b5b
#
_cell.length_a   1.000
_cell.length_b   1.000
_cell.length_c   1.000
_cell.angle_alpha   90.00
_cell.angle_beta   90.00
_cell.angle_gamma   90.00
#
_symmetry.space_group_name_H-M   'P 1'
#
loop_
_entity.id
_entity.type
_entity.pdbx_description
1 polymer ?
#
loop_
_entity_poly.entity_id
_entity_poly.type
_entity_poly.pdbx_seq_one_letter_code
_entity_poly.pdbx_strand_id
1 'polypeptide(L)'
;MIFLDVGQGDATLIELPDGRRLLVDGGPGGARRFDVGERVLAPFLWNRPVRRLDVVALSHSDADHAGGLAAILRHFTVGEFWENGSWGPAAEETLQALERSRAPRRVLHAGSRLWMGEALVTVLNPDGGERTDANDESLVLRLDWRGVSLLLTGDLGWEGEERIRRQAAPLRVTMLKVGHHGSRFSSSAPFLDAARPALAIVSAGARNPFRHPAPEALARLEAAGARVYRTDRDGAVIVETDGARLWVTRWASGIREVFDLDPEPHGLGI
;
A
#
# COMPACT_ATOMS: atom_id res chain seq x y z
N MET A 1 -7.64 4.55 7.21
CA MET A 1 -6.96 3.82 6.11
C MET A 1 -7.94 2.85 5.49
N ILE A 2 -7.98 2.75 4.19
CA ILE A 2 -8.95 1.90 3.47
C ILE A 2 -8.20 1.12 2.41
N PHE A 3 -8.13 -0.18 2.57
CA PHE A 3 -7.60 -1.13 1.59
C PHE A 3 -8.78 -1.55 0.71
N LEU A 4 -8.80 -1.03 -0.51
CA LEU A 4 -9.95 -1.18 -1.41
C LEU A 4 -9.98 -2.57 -2.06
N ASP A 5 -11.17 -3.13 -2.24
CA ASP A 5 -11.34 -4.31 -3.08
C ASP A 5 -11.38 -3.85 -4.55
N VAL A 6 -10.26 -3.98 -5.19
CA VAL A 6 -10.04 -3.64 -6.61
C VAL A 6 -9.93 -4.90 -7.50
N GLY A 7 -10.32 -6.04 -6.96
CA GLY A 7 -10.02 -7.34 -7.55
C GLY A 7 -8.54 -7.69 -7.36
N GLN A 8 -7.90 -8.26 -8.41
CA GLN A 8 -6.47 -8.53 -8.35
C GLN A 8 -5.71 -7.21 -8.57
N GLY A 9 -4.97 -6.76 -7.55
CA GLY A 9 -4.22 -5.52 -7.54
C GLY A 9 -4.30 -4.78 -6.22
N ASP A 10 -3.70 -3.60 -6.15
CA ASP A 10 -3.61 -2.77 -4.95
C ASP A 10 -4.21 -1.38 -5.15
N ALA A 11 -4.95 -0.92 -4.15
CA ALA A 11 -5.29 0.47 -3.97
C ALA A 11 -5.55 0.75 -2.48
N THR A 12 -4.78 1.64 -1.88
CA THR A 12 -4.90 1.99 -0.47
C THR A 12 -5.08 3.50 -0.31
N LEU A 13 -6.22 3.91 0.26
CA LEU A 13 -6.46 5.31 0.63
C LEU A 13 -6.14 5.52 2.12
N ILE A 14 -5.28 6.49 2.40
CA ILE A 14 -4.95 6.93 3.76
C ILE A 14 -5.48 8.35 3.91
N GLU A 15 -6.36 8.55 4.90
CA GLU A 15 -6.87 9.86 5.29
C GLU A 15 -6.31 10.21 6.67
N LEU A 16 -5.68 11.36 6.77
CA LEU A 16 -5.10 11.88 8.01
C LEU A 16 -6.11 12.79 8.72
N PRO A 17 -5.98 13.00 10.05
CA PRO A 17 -6.92 13.82 10.81
C PRO A 17 -7.01 15.28 10.36
N ASP A 18 -5.96 15.82 9.74
CA ASP A 18 -5.92 17.18 9.18
C ASP A 18 -6.57 17.28 7.79
N GLY A 19 -7.14 16.18 7.29
CA GLY A 19 -7.83 16.10 6.00
C GLY A 19 -6.93 15.77 4.82
N ARG A 20 -5.61 15.63 5.00
CA ARG A 20 -4.70 15.21 3.92
C ARG A 20 -4.95 13.76 3.52
N ARG A 21 -4.76 13.48 2.23
CA ARG A 21 -5.04 12.19 1.63
C ARG A 21 -3.86 11.71 0.79
N LEU A 22 -3.47 10.47 1.04
CA LEU A 22 -2.52 9.72 0.24
C LEU A 22 -3.24 8.51 -0.38
N LEU A 23 -3.22 8.41 -1.68
CA LEU A 23 -3.62 7.20 -2.41
C LEU A 23 -2.36 6.46 -2.87
N VAL A 24 -2.22 5.22 -2.48
CA VAL A 24 -1.12 4.35 -2.93
C VAL A 24 -1.70 3.29 -3.84
N ASP A 25 -1.21 3.27 -5.07
CA ASP A 25 -1.66 2.42 -6.18
C ASP A 25 -3.13 2.66 -6.60
N GLY A 26 -3.49 2.13 -7.74
CA GLY A 26 -4.78 2.37 -8.38
C GLY A 26 -5.51 1.13 -8.86
N GLY A 27 -4.98 -0.06 -8.59
CA GLY A 27 -5.54 -1.29 -9.10
C GLY A 27 -5.42 -1.43 -10.62
N PRO A 28 -6.00 -2.48 -11.21
CA PRO A 28 -5.97 -2.71 -12.66
C PRO A 28 -6.79 -1.67 -13.41
N GLY A 29 -6.34 -1.33 -14.62
CA GLY A 29 -7.04 -0.37 -15.48
C GLY A 29 -6.56 -0.42 -16.92
N GLY A 30 -7.00 0.58 -17.69
CA GLY A 30 -6.64 0.76 -19.09
C GLY A 30 -7.76 0.45 -20.07
N ALA A 31 -7.67 1.01 -21.29
CA ALA A 31 -8.73 1.07 -22.29
C ALA A 31 -9.28 -0.29 -22.78
N ARG A 32 -8.58 -1.39 -22.56
CA ARG A 32 -8.97 -2.73 -23.01
C ARG A 32 -9.42 -3.68 -21.88
N ARG A 33 -9.51 -3.16 -20.64
CA ARG A 33 -9.86 -3.94 -19.45
C ARG A 33 -10.94 -3.23 -18.65
N PHE A 34 -11.46 -3.89 -17.63
CA PHE A 34 -12.28 -3.23 -16.62
C PHE A 34 -11.39 -2.21 -15.87
N ASP A 35 -11.63 -0.93 -16.13
CA ASP A 35 -10.86 0.16 -15.52
C ASP A 35 -11.35 0.39 -14.09
N VAL A 36 -10.58 -0.07 -13.12
CA VAL A 36 -10.87 0.08 -11.70
C VAL A 36 -10.83 1.57 -11.29
N GLY A 37 -9.94 2.35 -11.88
CA GLY A 37 -9.88 3.79 -11.64
C GLY A 37 -11.19 4.49 -11.95
N GLU A 38 -11.77 4.23 -13.13
CA GLU A 38 -13.04 4.83 -13.57
C GLU A 38 -14.25 4.25 -12.83
N ARG A 39 -14.26 2.94 -12.56
CA ARG A 39 -15.48 2.23 -12.14
C ARG A 39 -15.56 1.97 -10.64
N VAL A 40 -14.44 2.04 -9.93
CA VAL A 40 -14.36 1.78 -8.49
C VAL A 40 -13.79 2.98 -7.76
N LEU A 41 -12.55 3.41 -8.07
CA LEU A 41 -11.86 4.42 -7.29
C LEU A 41 -12.49 5.81 -7.44
N ALA A 42 -12.75 6.26 -8.66
CA ALA A 42 -13.32 7.59 -8.86
C ALA A 42 -14.74 7.70 -8.25
N PRO A 43 -15.69 6.77 -8.47
CA PRO A 43 -16.97 6.77 -7.78
C PRO A 43 -16.85 6.70 -6.25
N PHE A 44 -15.93 5.87 -5.73
CA PHE A 44 -15.68 5.78 -4.29
C PHE A 44 -15.23 7.12 -3.71
N LEU A 45 -14.29 7.80 -4.35
CA LEU A 45 -13.77 9.10 -3.91
C LEU A 45 -14.83 10.20 -4.04
N TRP A 46 -15.65 10.21 -5.11
CA TRP A 46 -16.75 11.18 -5.27
C TRP A 46 -17.84 11.01 -4.20
N ASN A 47 -18.16 9.78 -3.83
CA ASN A 47 -19.11 9.51 -2.74
C ASN A 47 -18.60 9.96 -1.37
N ARG A 48 -17.30 10.13 -1.20
CA ARG A 48 -16.65 10.70 0.00
C ARG A 48 -16.34 12.20 -0.13
N PRO A 49 -17.02 12.96 -0.90
CA PRO A 49 -16.79 14.28 -1.54
C PRO A 49 -15.29 14.66 -1.68
N VAL A 50 -14.43 13.73 -2.03
CA VAL A 50 -13.03 13.99 -2.33
C VAL A 50 -12.93 14.64 -3.71
N ARG A 51 -12.17 15.73 -3.81
CA ARG A 51 -11.86 16.41 -5.07
C ARG A 51 -10.35 16.54 -5.29
N ARG A 52 -9.59 16.41 -4.21
CA ARG A 52 -8.15 16.54 -4.19
C ARG A 52 -7.52 15.38 -3.41
N LEU A 53 -6.46 14.84 -3.95
CA LEU A 53 -5.52 13.97 -3.26
C LEU A 53 -4.22 14.78 -3.07
N ASP A 54 -3.72 14.84 -1.84
CA ASP A 54 -2.49 15.58 -1.57
C ASP A 54 -1.30 14.86 -2.16
N VAL A 55 -1.33 13.53 -2.10
CA VAL A 55 -0.34 12.67 -2.72
C VAL A 55 -1.02 11.47 -3.39
N VAL A 56 -0.54 11.13 -4.57
CA VAL A 56 -0.74 9.83 -5.21
C VAL A 56 0.63 9.17 -5.31
N ALA A 57 0.76 7.94 -4.86
CA ALA A 57 1.99 7.18 -4.95
C ALA A 57 1.79 5.94 -5.81
N LEU A 58 2.76 5.65 -6.67
CA LEU A 58 2.83 4.41 -7.44
C LEU A 58 3.97 3.56 -6.87
N SER A 59 3.63 2.36 -6.39
CA SER A 59 4.64 1.44 -5.88
C SER A 59 5.58 0.95 -6.98
N HIS A 60 5.03 0.47 -8.07
CA HIS A 60 5.75 0.03 -9.28
C HIS A 60 4.80 0.02 -10.49
N SER A 61 5.38 -0.16 -11.68
CA SER A 61 4.69 0.09 -12.94
C SER A 61 3.82 -1.06 -13.48
N ASP A 62 3.53 -2.10 -12.69
CA ASP A 62 2.66 -3.19 -13.14
C ASP A 62 1.20 -2.76 -13.25
N ALA A 63 0.48 -3.42 -14.16
CA ALA A 63 -0.87 -3.00 -14.55
C ALA A 63 -1.88 -3.02 -13.41
N ASP A 64 -1.72 -3.92 -12.46
CA ASP A 64 -2.60 -4.09 -11.30
C ASP A 64 -2.26 -3.14 -10.12
N HIS A 65 -1.29 -2.26 -10.32
CA HIS A 65 -0.94 -1.13 -9.45
C HIS A 65 -1.13 0.22 -10.16
N ALA A 66 -0.58 0.35 -11.36
CA ALA A 66 -0.59 1.60 -12.10
C ALA A 66 -1.90 1.87 -12.85
N GLY A 67 -2.61 0.81 -13.29
CA GLY A 67 -3.63 0.93 -14.33
C GLY A 67 -4.75 1.91 -14.03
N GLY A 68 -5.32 1.89 -12.83
CA GLY A 68 -6.41 2.79 -12.45
C GLY A 68 -5.97 4.22 -12.12
N LEU A 69 -4.67 4.49 -11.94
CA LEU A 69 -4.17 5.83 -11.62
C LEU A 69 -4.37 6.83 -12.77
N ALA A 70 -4.45 6.37 -14.01
CA ALA A 70 -4.74 7.23 -15.14
C ALA A 70 -6.10 7.95 -14.99
N ALA A 71 -7.14 7.24 -14.52
CA ALA A 71 -8.44 7.84 -14.22
C ALA A 71 -8.35 8.83 -13.06
N ILE A 72 -7.62 8.48 -12.01
CA ILE A 72 -7.42 9.38 -10.86
C ILE A 72 -6.77 10.69 -11.29
N LEU A 73 -5.72 10.63 -12.10
CA LEU A 73 -5.04 11.82 -12.63
C LEU A 73 -5.89 12.66 -13.57
N ARG A 74 -6.88 12.06 -14.25
CA ARG A 74 -7.86 12.77 -15.10
C ARG A 74 -8.94 13.48 -14.30
N HIS A 75 -9.40 12.89 -13.20
CA HIS A 75 -10.61 13.32 -12.50
C HIS A 75 -10.36 14.12 -11.22
N PHE A 76 -9.16 14.02 -10.64
CA PHE A 76 -8.84 14.64 -9.35
C PHE A 76 -7.64 15.56 -9.44
N THR A 77 -7.65 16.59 -8.62
CA THR A 77 -6.45 17.40 -8.41
C THR A 77 -5.47 16.61 -7.55
N VAL A 78 -4.25 16.40 -8.06
CA VAL A 78 -3.16 15.71 -7.35
C VAL A 78 -2.11 16.73 -6.95
N GLY A 79 -1.76 16.78 -5.66
CA GLY A 79 -0.79 17.71 -5.11
C GLY A 79 0.65 17.32 -5.46
N GLU A 80 1.02 16.08 -5.24
CA GLU A 80 2.29 15.47 -5.66
C GLU A 80 2.05 14.03 -6.13
N PHE A 81 2.88 13.57 -7.06
CA PHE A 81 2.94 12.18 -7.50
C PHE A 81 4.28 11.58 -7.10
N TRP A 82 4.25 10.56 -6.24
CA TRP A 82 5.44 9.86 -5.76
C TRP A 82 5.65 8.58 -6.55
N GLU A 83 6.90 8.30 -6.92
CA GLU A 83 7.26 7.14 -7.72
C GLU A 83 8.68 6.64 -7.40
N ASN A 84 9.02 5.46 -7.91
CA ASN A 84 10.34 4.84 -7.75
C ASN A 84 11.33 5.22 -8.87
N GLY A 85 10.92 5.98 -9.89
CA GLY A 85 11.73 6.37 -11.05
C GLY A 85 11.75 5.35 -12.19
N SER A 86 11.07 4.19 -12.05
CA SER A 86 11.04 3.14 -13.07
C SER A 86 9.65 3.02 -13.70
N TRP A 87 9.58 3.10 -15.03
CA TRP A 87 8.35 3.06 -15.79
C TRP A 87 8.36 1.94 -16.82
N GLY A 88 7.48 0.96 -16.63
CA GLY A 88 7.26 -0.13 -17.57
C GLY A 88 6.12 0.14 -18.56
N PRO A 89 6.01 -0.66 -19.63
CA PRO A 89 4.97 -0.48 -20.66
C PRO A 89 3.54 -0.58 -20.11
N ALA A 90 3.33 -1.29 -19.02
CA ALA A 90 2.00 -1.45 -18.42
C ALA A 90 1.47 -0.16 -17.78
N ALA A 91 2.33 0.79 -17.45
CA ALA A 91 1.98 2.09 -16.86
C ALA A 91 1.98 3.27 -17.86
N GLU A 92 2.11 3.00 -19.15
CA GLU A 92 2.18 4.03 -20.22
C GLU A 92 1.00 5.01 -20.17
N GLU A 93 -0.24 4.52 -20.02
CA GLU A 93 -1.43 5.36 -19.92
C GLU A 93 -1.40 6.27 -18.68
N THR A 94 -0.91 5.73 -17.56
CA THR A 94 -0.75 6.48 -16.32
C THR A 94 0.33 7.57 -16.46
N LEU A 95 1.45 7.26 -17.11
CA LEU A 95 2.50 8.23 -17.37
C LEU A 95 1.98 9.39 -18.24
N GLN A 96 1.26 9.08 -19.31
CA GLN A 96 0.65 10.10 -20.18
C GLN A 96 -0.38 10.95 -19.43
N ALA A 97 -1.20 10.34 -18.56
CA ALA A 97 -2.15 11.07 -17.73
C ALA A 97 -1.45 11.97 -16.72
N LEU A 98 -0.34 11.50 -16.13
CA LEU A 98 0.49 12.26 -15.20
C LEU A 98 1.09 13.51 -15.88
N GLU A 99 1.64 13.38 -17.07
CA GLU A 99 2.18 14.49 -17.85
C GLU A 99 1.10 15.55 -18.16
N ARG A 100 -0.13 15.10 -18.51
CA ARG A 100 -1.26 16.01 -18.78
C ARG A 100 -1.79 16.69 -17.52
N SER A 101 -1.78 16.01 -16.39
CA SER A 101 -2.27 16.55 -15.11
C SER A 101 -1.40 17.66 -14.56
N ARG A 102 -0.11 17.69 -14.96
CA ARG A 102 0.93 18.59 -14.45
C ARG A 102 1.16 18.47 -12.94
N ALA A 103 0.76 17.35 -12.31
CA ALA A 103 1.07 17.10 -10.92
C ALA A 103 2.59 17.02 -10.74
N PRO A 104 3.16 17.72 -9.75
CA PRO A 104 4.59 17.64 -9.46
C PRO A 104 5.00 16.17 -9.19
N ARG A 105 6.05 15.72 -9.87
CA ARG A 105 6.60 14.37 -9.72
C ARG A 105 7.75 14.41 -8.71
N ARG A 106 7.79 13.38 -7.88
CA ARG A 106 8.89 13.16 -6.94
C ARG A 106 9.35 11.72 -7.00
N VAL A 107 10.56 11.50 -7.48
CA VAL A 107 11.24 10.20 -7.41
C VAL A 107 11.78 10.03 -5.99
N LEU A 108 11.44 8.91 -5.36
CA LEU A 108 11.77 8.62 -3.98
C LEU A 108 12.69 7.41 -3.89
N HIS A 109 13.64 7.47 -2.95
CA HIS A 109 14.59 6.40 -2.65
C HIS A 109 14.66 6.13 -1.16
N ALA A 110 15.14 4.95 -0.79
CA ALA A 110 15.36 4.56 0.59
C ALA A 110 16.12 5.64 1.38
N GLY A 111 15.66 5.88 2.60
CA GLY A 111 16.16 6.96 3.46
C GLY A 111 15.42 8.30 3.30
N SER A 112 14.60 8.48 2.25
CA SER A 112 13.75 9.67 2.13
C SER A 112 12.73 9.71 3.28
N ARG A 113 12.55 10.88 3.89
CA ARG A 113 11.61 11.12 4.99
C ARG A 113 10.75 12.33 4.66
N LEU A 114 9.43 12.17 4.68
CA LEU A 114 8.45 13.18 4.28
C LEU A 114 7.37 13.31 5.35
N TRP A 115 7.03 14.54 5.68
CA TRP A 115 5.94 14.80 6.60
C TRP A 115 4.62 15.07 5.86
N MET A 116 3.59 14.34 6.22
CA MET A 116 2.20 14.62 5.84
C MET A 116 1.42 14.97 7.11
N GLY A 117 1.26 16.27 7.39
CA GLY A 117 0.73 16.70 8.68
C GLY A 117 1.57 16.17 9.84
N GLU A 118 0.94 15.44 10.76
CA GLU A 118 1.61 14.78 11.89
C GLU A 118 2.19 13.40 11.53
N ALA A 119 1.91 12.86 10.37
CA ALA A 119 2.41 11.56 9.95
C ALA A 119 3.78 11.68 9.29
N LEU A 120 4.70 10.81 9.67
CA LEU A 120 5.99 10.65 9.02
C LEU A 120 5.93 9.50 8.02
N VAL A 121 6.27 9.78 6.77
CA VAL A 121 6.46 8.75 5.74
C VAL A 121 7.95 8.54 5.53
N THR A 122 8.42 7.32 5.73
CA THR A 122 9.80 6.91 5.47
C THR A 122 9.82 5.93 4.31
N VAL A 123 10.70 6.17 3.35
CA VAL A 123 10.91 5.27 2.21
C VAL A 123 11.97 4.24 2.58
N LEU A 124 11.65 2.96 2.40
CA LEU A 124 12.56 1.86 2.71
C LEU A 124 13.13 1.18 1.45
N ASN A 125 12.49 1.37 0.30
CA ASN A 125 12.91 0.87 -1.02
C ASN A 125 12.35 1.81 -2.10
N PRO A 126 13.02 2.00 -3.23
CA PRO A 126 14.27 1.42 -3.71
C PRO A 126 15.54 2.06 -3.10
N ASP A 127 16.60 1.28 -2.97
CA ASP A 127 17.91 1.74 -2.47
C ASP A 127 18.88 2.23 -3.57
N GLY A 128 18.45 2.19 -4.83
CA GLY A 128 19.25 2.62 -5.99
C GLY A 128 20.21 1.55 -6.53
N GLY A 129 20.22 0.35 -5.97
CA GLY A 129 21.01 -0.77 -6.51
C GLY A 129 20.45 -1.33 -7.83
N GLU A 130 21.27 -2.03 -8.60
CA GLU A 130 20.81 -2.76 -9.79
C GLU A 130 19.82 -3.86 -9.42
N ARG A 131 18.76 -4.01 -10.20
CA ARG A 131 17.70 -4.99 -10.00
C ARG A 131 17.35 -5.68 -11.31
N THR A 132 16.94 -6.93 -11.16
CA THR A 132 16.51 -7.78 -12.27
C THR A 132 14.99 -7.96 -12.31
N ASP A 133 14.28 -7.62 -11.22
CA ASP A 133 12.83 -7.77 -11.08
C ASP A 133 12.18 -6.42 -10.75
N ALA A 134 11.17 -6.02 -11.55
CA ALA A 134 10.42 -4.79 -11.36
C ALA A 134 9.67 -4.76 -10.01
N ASN A 135 9.22 -5.91 -9.51
CA ASN A 135 8.57 -6.02 -8.20
C ASN A 135 9.51 -5.63 -7.06
N ASP A 136 10.78 -5.99 -7.18
CA ASP A 136 11.81 -5.63 -6.19
C ASP A 136 12.21 -4.14 -6.23
N GLU A 137 11.76 -3.39 -7.25
CA GLU A 137 11.84 -1.92 -7.30
C GLU A 137 10.64 -1.24 -6.63
N SER A 138 9.68 -1.97 -6.08
CA SER A 138 8.52 -1.39 -5.42
C SER A 138 8.89 -0.28 -4.46
N LEU A 139 8.20 0.86 -4.56
CA LEU A 139 8.30 1.95 -3.59
C LEU A 139 7.70 1.48 -2.27
N VAL A 140 8.55 1.14 -1.32
CA VAL A 140 8.14 0.68 0.01
C VAL A 140 8.03 1.87 0.94
N LEU A 141 6.81 2.10 1.45
CA LEU A 141 6.50 3.22 2.33
C LEU A 141 6.16 2.72 3.72
N ARG A 142 6.84 3.26 4.72
CA ARG A 142 6.45 3.17 6.13
C ARG A 142 5.81 4.49 6.54
N LEU A 143 4.60 4.43 7.07
CA LEU A 143 3.88 5.57 7.62
C LEU A 143 3.75 5.41 9.14
N ASP A 144 4.23 6.38 9.89
CA ASP A 144 4.16 6.43 11.35
C ASP A 144 3.28 7.60 11.80
N TRP A 145 2.30 7.32 12.66
CA TRP A 145 1.43 8.33 13.26
C TRP A 145 1.00 7.90 14.66
N ARG A 146 1.32 8.71 15.68
CA ARG A 146 0.91 8.53 17.10
C ARG A 146 1.06 7.09 17.62
N GLY A 147 2.21 6.45 17.37
CA GLY A 147 2.50 5.08 17.81
C GLY A 147 1.91 3.98 16.90
N VAL A 148 1.12 4.33 15.91
CA VAL A 148 0.64 3.40 14.87
C VAL A 148 1.54 3.48 13.67
N SER A 149 1.95 2.34 13.15
CA SER A 149 2.77 2.25 11.95
C SER A 149 2.15 1.33 10.90
N LEU A 150 2.18 1.76 9.64
CA LEU A 150 1.75 0.99 8.47
C LEU A 150 2.94 0.82 7.53
N LEU A 151 3.17 -0.41 7.08
CA LEU A 151 4.14 -0.73 6.03
C LEU A 151 3.40 -1.14 4.76
N LEU A 152 3.63 -0.41 3.68
CA LEU A 152 3.14 -0.68 2.33
C LEU A 152 4.30 -1.17 1.49
N THR A 153 4.26 -2.42 1.05
CA THR A 153 5.42 -3.10 0.45
C THR A 153 5.33 -3.24 -1.08
N GLY A 154 4.23 -2.78 -1.68
CA GLY A 154 3.96 -3.07 -3.10
C GLY A 154 4.05 -4.58 -3.35
N ASP A 155 4.77 -4.97 -4.38
CA ASP A 155 4.96 -6.37 -4.75
C ASP A 155 6.37 -6.91 -4.41
N LEU A 156 6.99 -6.30 -3.40
CA LEU A 156 8.31 -6.70 -2.92
C LEU A 156 8.41 -8.20 -2.66
N GLY A 157 9.41 -8.84 -3.27
CA GLY A 157 9.75 -10.24 -3.08
C GLY A 157 10.78 -10.45 -1.98
N TRP A 158 11.20 -11.71 -1.77
CA TRP A 158 12.13 -12.09 -0.70
C TRP A 158 13.48 -11.38 -0.77
N GLU A 159 13.99 -11.12 -1.98
CA GLU A 159 15.25 -10.40 -2.14
C GLU A 159 15.17 -8.96 -1.67
N GLY A 160 14.07 -8.27 -2.03
CA GLY A 160 13.80 -6.92 -1.57
C GLY A 160 13.55 -6.86 -0.06
N GLU A 161 12.81 -7.81 0.50
CA GLU A 161 12.61 -7.93 1.95
C GLU A 161 13.93 -8.10 2.71
N GLU A 162 14.85 -8.93 2.20
CA GLU A 162 16.16 -9.12 2.81
C GLU A 162 17.02 -7.85 2.72
N ARG A 163 16.93 -7.10 1.61
CA ARG A 163 17.62 -5.79 1.50
C ARG A 163 17.11 -4.81 2.55
N ILE A 164 15.78 -4.67 2.70
CA ILE A 164 15.20 -3.78 3.72
C ILE A 164 15.60 -4.24 5.12
N ARG A 165 15.59 -5.54 5.38
CA ARG A 165 15.95 -6.11 6.67
C ARG A 165 17.40 -5.82 7.07
N ARG A 166 18.31 -5.72 6.10
CA ARG A 166 19.73 -5.37 6.33
C ARG A 166 19.95 -3.88 6.59
N GLN A 167 18.97 -3.03 6.27
CA GLN A 167 19.05 -1.62 6.59
C GLN A 167 18.88 -1.43 8.11
N ALA A 168 19.54 -0.42 8.67
CA ALA A 168 19.44 -0.13 10.10
C ALA A 168 18.08 0.49 10.52
N ALA A 169 17.11 0.57 9.61
CA ALA A 169 15.79 1.12 9.88
C ALA A 169 14.93 0.16 10.71
N PRO A 170 14.17 0.64 11.70
CA PRO A 170 13.25 -0.19 12.45
C PRO A 170 12.16 -0.73 11.53
N LEU A 171 12.00 -2.07 11.46
CA LEU A 171 10.97 -2.73 10.65
C LEU A 171 9.69 -3.04 11.42
N ARG A 172 9.73 -3.06 12.75
CA ARG A 172 8.53 -3.35 13.54
C ARG A 172 7.39 -2.41 13.20
N VAL A 173 6.22 -2.95 12.86
CA VAL A 173 5.04 -2.18 12.46
C VAL A 173 3.76 -2.73 13.09
N THR A 174 2.77 -1.86 13.25
CA THR A 174 1.43 -2.26 13.70
C THR A 174 0.69 -2.99 12.59
N MET A 175 0.80 -2.51 11.36
CA MET A 175 0.08 -3.04 10.21
C MET A 175 1.03 -3.26 9.03
N LEU A 176 0.82 -4.37 8.33
CA LEU A 176 1.50 -4.72 7.09
C LEU A 176 0.48 -4.87 5.97
N LYS A 177 0.61 -4.07 4.90
CA LYS A 177 0.05 -4.45 3.59
C LYS A 177 0.98 -5.51 3.01
N VAL A 178 0.45 -6.72 2.91
CA VAL A 178 1.22 -7.90 2.49
C VAL A 178 1.71 -7.76 1.07
N GLY A 179 2.99 -8.02 0.84
CA GLY A 179 3.63 -7.88 -0.47
C GLY A 179 3.09 -8.87 -1.51
N HIS A 180 3.07 -8.43 -2.75
CA HIS A 180 2.74 -9.22 -3.93
C HIS A 180 1.48 -10.07 -3.77
N HIS A 181 0.41 -9.43 -3.24
CA HIS A 181 -0.91 -10.02 -3.01
C HIS A 181 -0.90 -11.33 -2.20
N GLY A 182 0.14 -11.55 -1.40
CA GLY A 182 0.35 -12.81 -0.66
C GLY A 182 0.95 -13.90 -1.54
N SER A 183 1.84 -13.57 -2.46
CA SER A 183 2.66 -14.53 -3.21
C SER A 183 3.45 -15.45 -2.26
N ARG A 184 3.70 -16.68 -2.68
CA ARG A 184 4.59 -17.59 -1.93
C ARG A 184 6.01 -17.05 -1.77
N PHE A 185 6.42 -16.13 -2.63
CA PHE A 185 7.74 -15.50 -2.67
C PHE A 185 7.79 -14.12 -2.00
N SER A 186 6.78 -13.76 -1.24
CA SER A 186 6.74 -12.57 -0.39
C SER A 186 6.47 -12.95 1.07
N SER A 187 6.61 -12.00 1.99
CA SER A 187 6.38 -12.20 3.43
C SER A 187 7.21 -13.35 3.99
N SER A 188 8.52 -13.30 3.80
CA SER A 188 9.46 -14.29 4.32
C SER A 188 9.46 -14.31 5.85
N ALA A 189 9.72 -15.49 6.46
CA ALA A 189 9.75 -15.60 7.91
C ALA A 189 10.76 -14.62 8.56
N PRO A 190 12.00 -14.45 8.07
CA PRO A 190 12.91 -13.45 8.64
C PRO A 190 12.42 -12.01 8.55
N PHE A 191 11.69 -11.66 7.49
CA PHE A 191 11.07 -10.33 7.35
C PHE A 191 9.93 -10.16 8.35
N LEU A 192 9.06 -11.16 8.49
CA LEU A 192 7.94 -11.12 9.44
C LEU A 192 8.42 -11.11 10.89
N ASP A 193 9.51 -11.83 11.21
CA ASP A 193 10.15 -11.80 12.53
C ASP A 193 10.68 -10.41 12.89
N ALA A 194 11.15 -9.64 11.90
CA ALA A 194 11.59 -8.27 12.09
C ALA A 194 10.41 -7.27 12.12
N ALA A 195 9.42 -7.45 11.24
CA ALA A 195 8.28 -6.56 11.12
C ALA A 195 7.24 -6.75 12.24
N ARG A 196 7.00 -7.97 12.69
CA ARG A 196 6.04 -8.35 13.75
C ARG A 196 4.70 -7.63 13.65
N PRO A 197 4.02 -7.68 12.51
CA PRO A 197 2.77 -6.97 12.35
C PRO A 197 1.67 -7.57 13.24
N ALA A 198 0.91 -6.72 13.94
CA ALA A 198 -0.31 -7.15 14.62
C ALA A 198 -1.42 -7.46 13.61
N LEU A 199 -1.53 -6.64 12.56
CA LEU A 199 -2.48 -6.83 11.46
C LEU A 199 -1.74 -7.01 10.13
N ALA A 200 -2.18 -7.95 9.33
CA ALA A 200 -1.72 -8.15 7.95
C ALA A 200 -2.92 -8.05 6.99
N ILE A 201 -2.83 -7.16 6.02
CA ILE A 201 -3.88 -6.96 5.02
C ILE A 201 -3.38 -7.48 3.67
N VAL A 202 -4.12 -8.42 3.09
CA VAL A 202 -3.86 -8.99 1.78
C VAL A 202 -4.87 -8.40 0.79
N SER A 203 -4.40 -7.63 -0.19
CA SER A 203 -5.21 -7.26 -1.34
C SER A 203 -5.07 -8.31 -2.42
N ALA A 204 -6.16 -8.98 -2.77
CA ALA A 204 -6.18 -10.01 -3.80
C ALA A 204 -7.59 -10.14 -4.38
N GLY A 205 -7.69 -10.58 -5.61
CA GLY A 205 -8.98 -10.83 -6.26
C GLY A 205 -9.56 -12.20 -5.93
N ALA A 206 -10.90 -12.28 -5.73
CA ALA A 206 -11.64 -13.50 -5.39
C ALA A 206 -11.53 -14.49 -6.52
N ARG A 207 -10.95 -14.96 -7.25
CA ARG A 207 -10.79 -15.90 -8.39
C ARG A 207 -9.64 -15.48 -9.29
N ASN A 208 -8.57 -14.93 -8.67
CA ASN A 208 -7.41 -14.52 -9.44
C ASN A 208 -6.66 -15.74 -10.02
N PRO A 209 -6.08 -15.60 -11.23
CA PRO A 209 -5.40 -16.72 -11.89
C PRO A 209 -4.09 -17.14 -11.21
N PHE A 210 -3.54 -16.27 -10.38
CA PHE A 210 -2.26 -16.49 -9.66
C PHE A 210 -2.42 -17.36 -8.42
N ARG A 211 -3.68 -17.61 -8.00
CA ARG A 211 -4.02 -18.30 -6.74
C ARG A 211 -3.47 -17.60 -5.50
N HIS A 212 -3.43 -16.27 -5.53
CA HIS A 212 -3.08 -15.45 -4.39
C HIS A 212 -4.29 -15.21 -3.48
N PRO A 213 -4.08 -15.11 -2.16
CA PRO A 213 -2.82 -15.39 -1.46
C PRO A 213 -2.50 -16.88 -1.42
N ALA A 214 -1.22 -17.19 -1.54
CA ALA A 214 -0.72 -18.56 -1.44
C ALA A 214 -0.87 -19.11 0.00
N PRO A 215 -1.23 -20.40 0.16
CA PRO A 215 -1.35 -21.00 1.51
C PRO A 215 -0.08 -20.85 2.34
N GLU A 216 1.08 -20.93 1.71
CA GLU A 216 2.38 -20.80 2.37
C GLU A 216 2.62 -19.39 2.92
N ALA A 217 2.17 -18.35 2.21
CA ALA A 217 2.25 -16.98 2.68
C ALA A 217 1.32 -16.76 3.89
N LEU A 218 0.08 -17.27 3.80
CA LEU A 218 -0.88 -17.19 4.90
C LEU A 218 -0.35 -17.89 6.15
N ALA A 219 0.21 -19.10 5.99
CA ALA A 219 0.78 -19.86 7.11
C ALA A 219 1.93 -19.09 7.79
N ARG A 220 2.79 -18.39 7.03
CA ARG A 220 3.87 -17.57 7.60
C ARG A 220 3.32 -16.36 8.37
N LEU A 221 2.30 -15.69 7.85
CA LEU A 221 1.64 -14.55 8.52
C LEU A 221 0.98 -14.99 9.84
N GLU A 222 0.28 -16.12 9.83
CA GLU A 222 -0.35 -16.72 11.02
C GLU A 222 0.70 -17.14 12.05
N ALA A 223 1.80 -17.78 11.60
CA ALA A 223 2.92 -18.19 12.47
C ALA A 223 3.63 -16.97 13.10
N ALA A 224 3.66 -15.83 12.42
CA ALA A 224 4.15 -14.56 12.97
C ALA A 224 3.17 -13.88 13.95
N GLY A 225 1.99 -14.47 14.18
CA GLY A 225 0.97 -13.95 15.09
C GLY A 225 0.11 -12.83 14.52
N ALA A 226 0.20 -12.55 13.21
CA ALA A 226 -0.58 -11.49 12.59
C ALA A 226 -2.06 -11.89 12.42
N ARG A 227 -2.98 -10.98 12.77
CA ARG A 227 -4.38 -11.11 12.37
C ARG A 227 -4.50 -10.77 10.88
N VAL A 228 -4.92 -11.74 10.07
CA VAL A 228 -4.98 -11.60 8.61
C VAL A 228 -6.38 -11.18 8.15
N TYR A 229 -6.44 -10.12 7.34
CA TYR A 229 -7.62 -9.66 6.60
C TYR A 229 -7.36 -9.77 5.10
N ARG A 230 -8.40 -10.05 4.30
CA ARG A 230 -8.25 -10.32 2.88
C ARG A 230 -9.36 -9.67 2.07
N THR A 231 -9.02 -8.84 1.08
CA THR A 231 -10.04 -8.16 0.27
C THR A 231 -10.90 -9.12 -0.55
N ASP A 232 -10.39 -10.28 -0.95
CA ASP A 232 -11.13 -11.31 -1.70
C ASP A 232 -12.24 -12.01 -0.88
N ARG A 233 -12.23 -11.83 0.45
CA ARG A 233 -13.22 -12.41 1.38
C ARG A 233 -13.98 -11.35 2.16
N ASP A 234 -13.27 -10.33 2.61
CA ASP A 234 -13.78 -9.32 3.52
C ASP A 234 -14.33 -8.09 2.78
N GLY A 235 -14.16 -8.03 1.43
CA GLY A 235 -14.36 -6.82 0.66
C GLY A 235 -13.29 -5.77 1.05
N ALA A 236 -13.59 -4.50 0.90
CA ALA A 236 -12.68 -3.47 1.40
C ALA A 236 -12.45 -3.63 2.91
N VAL A 237 -11.19 -3.47 3.35
CA VAL A 237 -10.81 -3.49 4.76
C VAL A 237 -10.55 -2.05 5.22
N ILE A 238 -11.34 -1.58 6.18
CA ILE A 238 -11.24 -0.22 6.71
C ILE A 238 -10.61 -0.29 8.09
N VAL A 239 -9.48 0.42 8.27
CA VAL A 239 -8.81 0.54 9.55
C VAL A 239 -8.81 1.99 10.01
N GLU A 240 -9.42 2.22 11.17
CA GLU A 240 -9.43 3.51 11.85
C GLU A 240 -8.56 3.43 13.12
N THR A 241 -7.98 4.54 13.55
CA THR A 241 -7.18 4.58 14.77
C THR A 241 -7.23 5.95 15.43
N ASP A 242 -7.14 5.97 16.76
CA ASP A 242 -6.91 7.16 17.58
C ASP A 242 -5.46 7.24 18.13
N GLY A 243 -4.63 6.26 17.75
CA GLY A 243 -3.26 6.11 18.24
C GLY A 243 -3.14 5.09 19.40
N ALA A 244 -4.23 4.75 20.08
CA ALA A 244 -4.27 3.77 21.17
C ALA A 244 -5.04 2.50 20.81
N ARG A 245 -5.96 2.60 19.84
CA ARG A 245 -6.80 1.50 19.37
C ARG A 245 -6.83 1.45 17.85
N LEU A 246 -7.11 0.25 17.35
CA LEU A 246 -7.48 0.02 15.96
C LEU A 246 -8.92 -0.49 15.90
N TRP A 247 -9.71 0.07 15.01
CA TRP A 247 -11.02 -0.46 14.61
C TRP A 247 -10.90 -0.99 13.19
N VAL A 248 -11.16 -2.27 13.01
CA VAL A 248 -11.08 -2.91 11.71
C VAL A 248 -12.46 -3.31 11.25
N THR A 249 -12.93 -2.73 10.15
CA THR A 249 -14.23 -3.04 9.57
C THR A 249 -14.04 -3.83 8.27
N ARG A 250 -14.68 -4.99 8.19
CA ARG A 250 -14.78 -5.79 6.96
C ARG A 250 -16.03 -5.36 6.21
N TRP A 251 -15.85 -4.75 5.03
CA TRP A 251 -16.95 -4.14 4.30
C TRP A 251 -18.04 -5.14 3.89
N ALA A 252 -17.67 -6.33 3.43
CA ALA A 252 -18.60 -7.33 2.93
C ALA A 252 -19.57 -7.86 4.01
N SER A 253 -19.14 -7.96 5.25
CA SER A 253 -19.95 -8.47 6.37
C SER A 253 -20.46 -7.38 7.31
N GLY A 254 -19.91 -6.17 7.25
CA GLY A 254 -20.16 -5.10 8.21
C GLY A 254 -19.57 -5.35 9.60
N ILE A 255 -18.83 -6.45 9.79
CA ILE A 255 -18.24 -6.77 11.10
C ILE A 255 -17.12 -5.80 11.41
N ARG A 256 -17.16 -5.24 12.63
CA ARG A 256 -16.12 -4.36 13.18
C ARG A 256 -15.48 -5.00 14.39
N GLU A 257 -14.17 -5.15 14.35
CA GLU A 257 -13.33 -5.66 15.44
C GLU A 257 -12.53 -4.51 16.05
N VAL A 258 -12.18 -4.61 17.32
CA VAL A 258 -11.40 -3.58 18.05
C VAL A 258 -10.16 -4.24 18.65
N PHE A 259 -9.03 -3.58 18.52
CA PHE A 259 -7.75 -4.01 19.06
C PHE A 259 -7.19 -2.87 19.91
N ASP A 260 -6.91 -3.11 21.18
CA ASP A 260 -6.12 -2.21 22.00
C ASP A 260 -4.65 -2.36 21.59
N LEU A 261 -3.96 -1.23 21.42
CA LEU A 261 -2.52 -1.22 21.16
C LEU A 261 -1.78 -1.14 22.49
N ASP A 262 -0.80 -2.02 22.68
CA ASP A 262 0.05 -1.96 23.84
C ASP A 262 0.78 -0.60 23.90
N PRO A 263 0.80 0.05 25.08
CA PRO A 263 1.42 1.38 25.25
C PRO A 263 2.96 1.36 25.18
N GLU A 264 3.59 0.24 24.81
CA GLU A 264 5.03 0.22 24.59
C GLU A 264 5.41 1.18 23.47
N PRO A 265 6.20 2.22 23.74
CA PRO A 265 6.58 3.19 22.71
C PRO A 265 7.39 2.46 21.63
N HIS A 266 6.86 2.41 20.41
CA HIS A 266 7.68 2.10 19.23
C HIS A 266 8.68 3.26 19.12
N GLY A 267 9.84 3.12 19.77
CA GLY A 267 10.82 4.18 19.95
C GLY A 267 11.12 4.90 18.63
N LEU A 268 10.67 6.13 18.54
CA LEU A 268 11.31 7.12 17.71
C LEU A 268 12.65 7.41 18.37
N GLY A 269 13.70 6.67 17.99
CA GLY A 269 15.06 7.11 18.24
C GLY A 269 15.21 8.46 17.55
N ILE A 270 15.36 9.51 18.36
CA ILE A 270 15.72 10.87 17.95
C ILE A 270 17.10 10.85 17.32
#